data_83bd1131e79b7d1ee59294f9c548c21c
#
_entry.id   83bd1131e79b7d1ee59294f9c548c21c
#
_cell.length_a   1.000
_cell.length_b   1.000
_cell.length_c   1.000
_cell.angle_alpha   90.00
_cell.angle_beta   90.00
_cell.angle_gamma   90.00
#
_symmetry.space_group_name_H-M   'P 1'
#
loop_
_entity.id
_entity.type
_entity.pdbx_description
1 polymer ?
#
loop_
_entity_poly.entity_id
_entity_poly.type
_entity_poly.pdbx_seq_one_letter_code
_entity_poly.pdbx_strand_id
1 'polypeptide(L)'
;TEGVCNLIRHIEIAQMFGVPVVVAINRFPSDTDAEIELVIRAAQDAGATAAVPATHWAEGGKGAKELAQAVIDACEKPSNFRLLYPDEMSIKEKIETICKKVYLAGTVTYSEKAERQIASYESNSLQHLPICIAKTHLSLSHDPNFKGVPRDFVVPVREVRAATGAGFLYPLLGTMRTMPGLPSKPAFLNIDLDENGQVIGMF
;
A
#
# COMPACT_ATOMS: atom_id res chain seq x y z
N THR A 1 -8.20 14.01 -11.72
CA THR A 1 -8.23 14.72 -10.40
C THR A 1 -8.70 13.85 -9.25
N GLU A 2 -9.73 13.00 -9.41
CA GLU A 2 -10.28 12.20 -8.30
C GLU A 2 -9.25 11.23 -7.67
N GLY A 3 -8.43 10.56 -8.48
CA GLY A 3 -7.42 9.61 -7.99
C GLY A 3 -6.23 10.25 -7.26
N VAL A 4 -5.99 11.54 -7.43
CA VAL A 4 -4.84 12.25 -6.82
C VAL A 4 -4.89 12.22 -5.29
N CYS A 5 -6.07 12.18 -4.68
CA CYS A 5 -6.20 12.08 -3.23
C CYS A 5 -5.51 10.82 -2.66
N ASN A 6 -5.51 9.70 -3.39
CA ASN A 6 -4.80 8.49 -2.97
C ASN A 6 -3.28 8.69 -3.00
N LEU A 7 -2.74 9.33 -4.05
CA LEU A 7 -1.31 9.65 -4.12
C LEU A 7 -0.89 10.55 -2.96
N ILE A 8 -1.64 11.63 -2.72
CA ILE A 8 -1.38 12.54 -1.60
C ILE A 8 -1.36 11.76 -0.29
N ARG A 9 -2.34 10.89 -0.07
CA ARG A 9 -2.39 10.07 1.16
C ARG A 9 -1.19 9.13 1.28
N HIS A 10 -0.73 8.51 0.21
CA HIS A 10 0.47 7.66 0.24
C HIS A 10 1.75 8.46 0.54
N ILE A 11 1.87 9.68 0.04
CA ILE A 11 2.98 10.57 0.38
C ILE A 11 2.94 10.89 1.88
N GLU A 12 1.79 11.29 2.43
CA GLU A 12 1.61 11.55 3.85
C GLU A 12 1.98 10.33 4.72
N ILE A 13 1.56 9.12 4.31
CA ILE A 13 1.89 7.87 5.00
C ILE A 13 3.41 7.66 5.05
N ALA A 14 4.09 7.80 3.91
CA ALA A 14 5.55 7.65 3.86
C ALA A 14 6.27 8.69 4.73
N GLN A 15 5.79 9.94 4.74
CA GLN A 15 6.33 11.01 5.57
C GLN A 15 6.18 10.77 7.08
N MET A 16 5.20 9.97 7.52
CA MET A 16 5.05 9.59 8.93
C MET A 16 6.30 8.87 9.46
N PHE A 17 7.02 8.18 8.60
CA PHE A 17 8.28 7.48 8.94
C PHE A 17 9.50 8.39 8.93
N GLY A 18 9.34 9.69 8.63
CA GLY A 18 10.43 10.68 8.68
C GLY A 18 11.48 10.53 7.59
N VAL A 19 11.13 9.93 6.45
CA VAL A 19 12.01 9.75 5.29
C VAL A 19 11.63 10.67 4.14
N PRO A 20 12.59 11.12 3.30
CA PRO A 20 12.30 11.81 2.06
C PRO A 20 11.46 10.92 1.11
N VAL A 21 10.53 11.52 0.39
CA VAL A 21 9.61 10.79 -0.52
C VAL A 21 9.89 11.22 -1.96
N VAL A 22 10.19 10.25 -2.82
CA VAL A 22 10.30 10.44 -4.27
C VAL A 22 9.15 9.71 -4.95
N VAL A 23 8.40 10.41 -5.79
CA VAL A 23 7.29 9.86 -6.56
C VAL A 23 7.77 9.53 -7.96
N ALA A 24 7.68 8.25 -8.34
CA ALA A 24 7.90 7.79 -9.70
C ALA A 24 6.56 7.75 -10.45
N ILE A 25 6.46 8.46 -11.56
CA ILE A 25 5.28 8.47 -12.42
C ILE A 25 5.57 7.57 -13.62
N ASN A 26 5.04 6.35 -13.61
CA ASN A 26 5.16 5.43 -14.75
C ASN A 26 4.38 6.01 -15.92
N ARG A 27 5.09 6.56 -16.90
CA ARG A 27 4.49 7.18 -18.07
C ARG A 27 4.27 6.17 -19.18
N PHE A 28 3.06 6.09 -19.66
CA PHE A 28 2.67 5.29 -20.82
C PHE A 28 2.42 6.19 -22.05
N PRO A 29 2.44 5.62 -23.28
CA PRO A 29 2.22 6.41 -24.51
C PRO A 29 0.87 7.12 -24.59
N SER A 30 -0.14 6.62 -23.86
CA SER A 30 -1.48 7.23 -23.79
C SER A 30 -1.58 8.43 -22.86
N ASP A 31 -0.58 8.65 -21.99
CA ASP A 31 -0.63 9.70 -20.97
C ASP A 31 -0.28 11.06 -21.59
N THR A 32 -1.10 12.06 -21.30
CA THR A 32 -0.86 13.42 -21.78
C THR A 32 0.11 14.18 -20.87
N ASP A 33 0.85 15.14 -21.42
CA ASP A 33 1.76 16.00 -20.63
C ASP A 33 1.01 16.75 -19.52
N ALA A 34 -0.23 17.19 -19.80
CA ALA A 34 -1.04 17.91 -18.82
C ALA A 34 -1.42 17.04 -17.60
N GLU A 35 -1.67 15.75 -17.81
CA GLU A 35 -1.93 14.79 -16.71
C GLU A 35 -0.68 14.57 -15.88
N ILE A 36 0.47 14.36 -16.53
CA ILE A 36 1.76 14.18 -15.85
C ILE A 36 2.10 15.43 -15.02
N GLU A 37 1.98 16.62 -15.57
CA GLU A 37 2.24 17.86 -14.85
C GLU A 37 1.30 18.06 -13.65
N LEU A 38 0.02 17.67 -13.78
CA LEU A 38 -0.93 17.74 -12.67
C LEU A 38 -0.49 16.83 -11.52
N VAL A 39 -0.06 15.60 -11.83
CA VAL A 39 0.41 14.64 -10.83
C VAL A 39 1.70 15.13 -10.17
N ILE A 40 2.65 15.70 -10.95
CA ILE A 40 3.89 16.27 -10.42
C ILE A 40 3.58 17.37 -9.41
N ARG A 41 2.74 18.34 -9.79
CA ARG A 41 2.35 19.46 -8.92
C ARG A 41 1.69 18.95 -7.64
N ALA A 42 0.71 18.06 -7.77
CA ALA A 42 0.02 17.51 -6.62
C ALA A 42 0.95 16.75 -5.65
N ALA A 43 1.94 16.03 -6.18
CA ALA A 43 2.93 15.34 -5.36
C ALA A 43 3.86 16.33 -4.63
N GLN A 44 4.30 17.38 -5.31
CA GLN A 44 5.13 18.43 -4.74
C GLN A 44 4.37 19.23 -3.66
N ASP A 45 3.12 19.60 -3.93
CA ASP A 45 2.25 20.29 -2.98
C ASP A 45 1.97 19.43 -1.73
N ALA A 46 1.94 18.10 -1.88
CA ALA A 46 1.86 17.16 -0.76
C ALA A 46 3.20 16.96 -0.01
N GLY A 47 4.26 17.65 -0.44
CA GLY A 47 5.56 17.62 0.21
C GLY A 47 6.48 16.48 -0.23
N ALA A 48 6.24 15.87 -1.39
CA ALA A 48 7.23 14.96 -1.98
C ALA A 48 8.54 15.70 -2.28
N THR A 49 9.66 15.06 -2.01
CA THR A 49 11.01 15.61 -2.29
C THR A 49 11.23 15.82 -3.77
N ALA A 50 10.73 14.88 -4.58
CA ALA A 50 10.69 14.95 -6.03
C ALA A 50 9.51 14.13 -6.58
N ALA A 51 9.06 14.50 -7.77
CA ALA A 51 8.11 13.71 -8.56
C ALA A 51 8.62 13.68 -10.01
N VAL A 52 8.96 12.49 -10.50
CA VAL A 52 9.70 12.32 -11.76
C VAL A 52 8.97 11.35 -12.69
N PRO A 53 8.70 11.71 -13.95
CA PRO A 53 8.25 10.78 -14.95
C PRO A 53 9.32 9.72 -15.23
N ALA A 54 8.91 8.47 -15.37
CA ALA A 54 9.78 7.36 -15.71
C ALA A 54 9.25 6.65 -16.96
N THR A 55 10.06 6.61 -18.01
CA THR A 55 9.74 5.99 -19.30
C THR A 55 10.44 4.63 -19.49
N HIS A 56 10.83 3.99 -18.38
CA HIS A 56 11.58 2.74 -18.38
C HIS A 56 10.83 1.58 -19.08
N TRP A 57 9.51 1.64 -19.14
CA TRP A 57 8.71 0.68 -19.89
C TRP A 57 9.05 0.69 -21.39
N ALA A 58 9.19 1.88 -21.99
CA ALA A 58 9.50 2.04 -23.42
C ALA A 58 11.00 2.08 -23.70
N GLU A 59 11.82 2.64 -22.80
CA GLU A 59 13.22 2.99 -23.03
C GLU A 59 14.20 2.20 -22.13
N GLY A 60 13.71 1.25 -21.35
CA GLY A 60 14.54 0.48 -20.41
C GLY A 60 15.23 1.37 -19.38
N GLY A 61 16.42 1.03 -18.96
CA GLY A 61 17.18 1.75 -17.94
C GLY A 61 17.47 3.22 -18.29
N LYS A 62 17.51 3.58 -19.58
CA LYS A 62 17.69 4.96 -20.02
C LYS A 62 16.54 5.86 -19.53
N GLY A 63 15.31 5.34 -19.58
CA GLY A 63 14.10 6.06 -19.16
C GLY A 63 13.93 6.18 -17.62
N ALA A 64 14.85 5.62 -16.84
CA ALA A 64 14.85 5.71 -15.37
C ALA A 64 15.99 6.57 -14.79
N LYS A 65 16.84 7.19 -15.62
CA LYS A 65 18.02 7.93 -15.13
C LYS A 65 17.67 9.11 -14.26
N GLU A 66 16.69 9.92 -14.65
CA GLU A 66 16.24 11.08 -13.86
C GLU A 66 15.63 10.64 -12.52
N LEU A 67 14.86 9.56 -12.52
CA LEU A 67 14.34 8.99 -11.28
C LEU A 67 15.46 8.51 -10.36
N ALA A 68 16.47 7.82 -10.92
CA ALA A 68 17.63 7.39 -10.15
C ALA A 68 18.39 8.56 -9.53
N GLN A 69 18.59 9.66 -10.29
CA GLN A 69 19.23 10.86 -9.76
C GLN A 69 18.39 11.48 -8.64
N ALA A 70 17.08 11.59 -8.81
CA ALA A 70 16.19 12.12 -7.77
C ALA A 70 16.23 11.29 -6.47
N VAL A 71 16.39 9.97 -6.58
CA VAL A 71 16.57 9.08 -5.41
C VAL A 71 17.92 9.32 -4.75
N ILE A 72 19.01 9.47 -5.52
CA ILE A 72 20.35 9.79 -4.99
C ILE A 72 20.29 11.11 -4.23
N ASP A 73 19.73 12.17 -4.83
CA ASP A 73 19.60 13.47 -4.21
C ASP A 73 18.73 13.44 -2.93
N ALA A 74 17.72 12.59 -2.89
CA ALA A 74 16.89 12.36 -1.71
C ALA A 74 17.68 11.64 -0.59
N CYS A 75 18.54 10.69 -0.94
CA CYS A 75 19.38 9.97 0.02
C CYS A 75 20.45 10.86 0.68
N GLU A 76 20.85 11.94 0.04
CA GLU A 76 21.78 12.93 0.63
C GLU A 76 21.12 13.82 1.70
N LYS A 77 19.78 13.86 1.75
CA LYS A 77 19.05 14.63 2.76
C LYS A 77 19.10 13.92 4.11
N PRO A 78 19.13 14.67 5.22
CA PRO A 78 19.05 14.07 6.55
C PRO A 78 17.78 13.24 6.71
N SER A 79 17.93 12.01 7.18
CA SER A 79 16.80 11.14 7.54
C SER A 79 16.44 11.34 9.02
N ASN A 80 15.16 11.45 9.30
CA ASN A 80 14.61 11.43 10.65
C ASN A 80 13.69 10.20 10.78
N PHE A 81 14.21 9.04 10.38
CA PHE A 81 13.46 7.79 10.39
C PHE A 81 12.97 7.47 11.80
N ARG A 82 11.71 7.08 11.89
CA ARG A 82 11.07 6.62 13.12
C ARG A 82 10.03 5.56 12.81
N LEU A 83 9.85 4.65 13.74
CA LEU A 83 8.77 3.67 13.68
C LEU A 83 7.42 4.35 13.93
N LEU A 84 6.35 3.77 13.39
CA LEU A 84 4.98 4.27 13.55
C LEU A 84 4.49 4.10 15.01
N TYR A 85 5.01 3.10 15.70
CA TYR A 85 4.73 2.74 17.09
C TYR A 85 5.96 2.06 17.70
N PRO A 86 6.15 2.11 19.03
CA PRO A 86 7.18 1.33 19.73
C PRO A 86 6.82 -0.16 19.79
N ASP A 87 7.84 -1.02 19.80
CA ASP A 87 7.66 -2.48 19.74
C ASP A 87 7.01 -3.05 21.02
N GLU A 88 7.08 -2.31 22.12
CA GLU A 88 6.54 -2.71 23.43
C GLU A 88 5.00 -2.58 23.53
N MET A 89 4.36 -1.90 22.59
CA MET A 89 2.90 -1.82 22.53
C MET A 89 2.28 -3.20 22.42
N SER A 90 1.08 -3.37 22.98
CA SER A 90 0.28 -4.58 22.79
C SER A 90 -0.09 -4.79 21.32
N ILE A 91 -0.42 -6.01 20.95
CA ILE A 91 -0.81 -6.35 19.57
C ILE A 91 -1.99 -5.49 19.11
N LYS A 92 -2.99 -5.29 19.97
CA LYS A 92 -4.16 -4.44 19.64
C LYS A 92 -3.79 -2.98 19.42
N GLU A 93 -2.97 -2.39 20.29
CA GLU A 93 -2.54 -1.00 20.15
C GLU A 93 -1.76 -0.77 18.87
N LYS A 94 -0.90 -1.72 18.46
CA LYS A 94 -0.18 -1.67 17.18
C LYS A 94 -1.16 -1.69 15.99
N ILE A 95 -2.11 -2.65 15.99
CA ILE A 95 -3.14 -2.76 14.94
C ILE A 95 -3.97 -1.48 14.86
N GLU A 96 -4.44 -0.97 15.99
CA GLU A 96 -5.22 0.27 16.05
C GLU A 96 -4.43 1.48 15.58
N THR A 97 -3.14 1.56 15.93
CA THR A 97 -2.26 2.64 15.47
C THR A 97 -2.16 2.66 13.95
N ILE A 98 -1.96 1.51 13.32
CA ILE A 98 -1.95 1.41 11.85
C ILE A 98 -3.31 1.80 11.29
N CYS A 99 -4.39 1.20 11.78
CA CYS A 99 -5.74 1.44 11.26
C CYS A 99 -6.14 2.92 11.38
N LYS A 100 -5.86 3.56 12.50
CA LYS A 100 -6.22 4.97 12.75
C LYS A 100 -5.29 5.95 12.02
N LYS A 101 -3.96 5.77 12.12
CA LYS A 101 -3.01 6.72 11.53
C LYS A 101 -2.84 6.52 10.01
N VAL A 102 -2.74 5.28 9.54
CA VAL A 102 -2.48 4.99 8.13
C VAL A 102 -3.78 4.95 7.32
N TYR A 103 -4.79 4.22 7.80
CA TYR A 103 -6.04 4.04 7.06
C TYR A 103 -7.13 5.04 7.43
N LEU A 104 -6.94 5.87 8.46
CA LEU A 104 -7.91 6.86 8.94
C LEU A 104 -9.24 6.22 9.42
N ALA A 105 -9.18 4.99 9.91
CA ALA A 105 -10.32 4.32 10.49
C ALA A 105 -10.74 4.97 11.83
N GLY A 106 -12.05 4.97 12.10
CA GLY A 106 -12.60 5.44 13.37
C GLY A 106 -12.48 4.37 14.47
N THR A 107 -12.82 3.13 14.14
CA THR A 107 -12.92 2.03 15.12
C THR A 107 -12.34 0.74 14.53
N VAL A 108 -11.72 -0.07 15.41
CA VAL A 108 -11.27 -1.43 15.07
C VAL A 108 -12.07 -2.42 15.91
N THR A 109 -12.61 -3.45 15.28
CA THR A 109 -13.33 -4.54 15.95
C THR A 109 -12.62 -5.87 15.71
N TYR A 110 -12.73 -6.77 16.66
CA TYR A 110 -12.07 -8.07 16.61
C TYR A 110 -13.09 -9.20 16.70
N SER A 111 -12.97 -10.20 15.83
CA SER A 111 -13.75 -11.43 15.97
C SER A 111 -13.29 -12.22 17.20
N GLU A 112 -14.13 -13.10 17.72
CA GLU A 112 -13.73 -14.01 18.80
C GLU A 112 -12.49 -14.85 18.47
N LYS A 113 -12.31 -15.20 17.18
CA LYS A 113 -11.12 -15.90 16.70
C LYS A 113 -9.88 -15.03 16.84
N ALA A 114 -9.96 -13.78 16.41
CA ALA A 114 -8.85 -12.83 16.51
C ALA A 114 -8.47 -12.57 17.97
N GLU A 115 -9.47 -12.43 18.86
CA GLU A 115 -9.26 -12.25 20.30
C GLU A 115 -8.47 -13.42 20.91
N ARG A 116 -8.91 -14.67 20.65
CA ARG A 116 -8.22 -15.86 21.13
C ARG A 116 -6.79 -15.98 20.59
N GLN A 117 -6.59 -15.62 19.32
CA GLN A 117 -5.25 -15.66 18.70
C GLN A 117 -4.31 -14.62 19.32
N ILE A 118 -4.79 -13.39 19.51
CA ILE A 118 -4.02 -12.31 20.16
C ILE A 118 -3.62 -12.75 21.58
N ALA A 119 -4.56 -13.22 22.39
CA ALA A 119 -4.27 -13.68 23.74
C ALA A 119 -3.24 -14.83 23.76
N SER A 120 -3.33 -15.76 22.79
CA SER A 120 -2.34 -16.84 22.64
C SER A 120 -0.95 -16.31 22.30
N TYR A 121 -0.85 -15.32 21.41
CA TYR A 121 0.45 -14.75 21.03
C TYR A 121 1.08 -13.94 22.18
N GLU A 122 0.27 -13.19 22.92
CA GLU A 122 0.75 -12.46 24.11
C GLU A 122 1.21 -13.40 25.20
N SER A 123 0.50 -14.51 25.47
CA SER A 123 0.94 -15.54 26.43
C SER A 123 2.23 -16.26 26.04
N ASN A 124 2.57 -16.27 24.74
CA ASN A 124 3.82 -16.81 24.21
C ASN A 124 4.91 -15.74 23.98
N SER A 125 4.74 -14.55 24.54
CA SER A 125 5.70 -13.43 24.45
C SER A 125 5.99 -12.97 23.02
N LEU A 126 5.00 -13.09 22.09
CA LEU A 126 5.12 -12.66 20.70
C LEU A 126 4.59 -11.24 20.45
N GLN A 127 4.17 -10.51 21.50
CA GLN A 127 3.65 -9.14 21.40
C GLN A 127 4.68 -8.14 20.84
N HIS A 128 5.98 -8.42 20.97
CA HIS A 128 7.04 -7.57 20.44
C HIS A 128 7.13 -7.59 18.91
N LEU A 129 6.54 -8.59 18.25
CA LEU A 129 6.59 -8.70 16.79
C LEU A 129 5.83 -7.55 16.11
N PRO A 130 6.35 -7.01 15.00
CA PRO A 130 5.68 -6.00 14.21
C PRO A 130 4.44 -6.54 13.52
N ILE A 131 3.56 -5.63 13.13
CA ILE A 131 2.29 -5.92 12.46
C ILE A 131 2.38 -5.62 10.96
N CYS A 132 1.97 -6.60 10.14
CA CYS A 132 1.78 -6.44 8.70
C CYS A 132 0.30 -6.70 8.35
N ILE A 133 -0.49 -5.66 8.09
CA ILE A 133 -1.92 -5.81 7.86
C ILE A 133 -2.20 -6.29 6.43
N ALA A 134 -2.95 -7.40 6.31
CA ALA A 134 -3.46 -7.91 5.05
C ALA A 134 -4.89 -7.41 4.79
N LYS A 135 -5.04 -6.59 3.74
CA LYS A 135 -6.32 -6.00 3.31
C LYS A 135 -6.43 -5.99 1.79
N THR A 136 -7.60 -5.57 1.27
CA THR A 136 -7.77 -5.37 -0.19
C THR A 136 -6.76 -4.35 -0.74
N HIS A 137 -6.28 -4.59 -1.95
CA HIS A 137 -5.43 -3.64 -2.70
C HIS A 137 -6.24 -2.51 -3.38
N LEU A 138 -7.57 -2.64 -3.44
CA LEU A 138 -8.46 -1.72 -4.17
C LEU A 138 -8.90 -0.50 -3.36
N SER A 139 -8.54 -0.42 -2.08
CA SER A 139 -8.93 0.65 -1.16
C SER A 139 -7.91 0.83 -0.05
N LEU A 140 -7.86 2.02 0.55
CA LEU A 140 -7.20 2.28 1.83
C LEU A 140 -7.98 1.76 3.04
N SER A 141 -9.10 1.07 2.82
CA SER A 141 -9.90 0.40 3.85
C SER A 141 -9.88 -1.12 3.68
N HIS A 142 -10.69 -1.83 4.46
CA HIS A 142 -10.96 -3.26 4.30
C HIS A 142 -11.97 -3.58 3.20
N ASP A 143 -12.75 -2.58 2.73
CA ASP A 143 -13.80 -2.73 1.72
C ASP A 143 -13.31 -2.19 0.37
N PRO A 144 -13.29 -3.00 -0.70
CA PRO A 144 -12.86 -2.59 -2.03
C PRO A 144 -13.73 -1.49 -2.65
N ASN A 145 -14.95 -1.27 -2.13
CA ASN A 145 -15.87 -0.26 -2.63
C ASN A 145 -15.63 1.14 -2.06
N PHE A 146 -14.94 1.25 -0.94
CA PHE A 146 -14.59 2.54 -0.34
C PHE A 146 -13.43 3.18 -1.12
N LYS A 147 -13.74 3.92 -2.17
CA LYS A 147 -12.75 4.57 -3.03
C LYS A 147 -12.22 5.89 -2.44
N GLY A 148 -11.13 6.37 -2.99
CA GLY A 148 -10.47 7.58 -2.54
C GLY A 148 -9.77 7.39 -1.18
N VAL A 149 -9.98 8.34 -0.26
CA VAL A 149 -9.42 8.33 1.10
C VAL A 149 -10.57 8.25 2.11
N PRO A 150 -11.12 7.06 2.36
CA PRO A 150 -12.20 6.89 3.33
C PRO A 150 -11.74 7.25 4.74
N ARG A 151 -12.67 7.70 5.59
CA ARG A 151 -12.42 8.11 6.98
C ARG A 151 -13.50 7.56 7.91
N ASP A 152 -13.16 7.44 9.18
CA ASP A 152 -14.09 7.14 10.27
C ASP A 152 -14.91 5.84 10.11
N PHE A 153 -14.42 4.90 9.29
CA PHE A 153 -15.04 3.59 9.10
C PHE A 153 -14.59 2.58 10.16
N VAL A 154 -15.38 1.52 10.31
CA VAL A 154 -15.05 0.39 11.20
C VAL A 154 -14.19 -0.63 10.46
N VAL A 155 -13.06 -1.03 11.07
CA VAL A 155 -12.18 -2.07 10.53
C VAL A 155 -12.43 -3.40 11.27
N PRO A 156 -12.98 -4.42 10.61
CA PRO A 156 -13.15 -5.74 11.20
C PRO A 156 -11.87 -6.58 11.04
N VAL A 157 -11.20 -6.89 12.13
CA VAL A 157 -10.11 -7.86 12.19
C VAL A 157 -10.70 -9.25 12.35
N ARG A 158 -10.65 -10.06 11.28
CA ARG A 158 -11.25 -11.40 11.25
C ARG A 158 -10.39 -12.42 11.98
N GLU A 159 -9.08 -12.36 11.82
CA GLU A 159 -8.11 -13.22 12.47
C GLU A 159 -6.72 -12.56 12.45
N VAL A 160 -5.86 -12.99 13.35
CA VAL A 160 -4.44 -12.60 13.39
C VAL A 160 -3.61 -13.85 13.28
N ARG A 161 -2.66 -13.89 12.36
CA ARG A 161 -1.76 -15.03 12.17
C ARG A 161 -0.33 -14.62 12.50
N ALA A 162 0.48 -15.60 12.85
CA ALA A 162 1.90 -15.40 13.12
C ALA A 162 2.76 -16.04 12.03
N ALA A 163 3.69 -15.25 11.50
CA ALA A 163 4.77 -15.71 10.63
C ALA A 163 6.07 -15.66 11.43
N THR A 164 6.20 -16.54 12.43
CA THR A 164 7.31 -16.50 13.40
C THR A 164 8.68 -16.66 12.77
N GLY A 165 8.79 -17.48 11.70
CA GLY A 165 10.02 -17.62 10.94
C GLY A 165 10.45 -16.36 10.18
N ALA A 166 9.50 -15.48 9.84
CA ALA A 166 9.75 -14.18 9.21
C ALA A 166 9.70 -13.02 10.23
N GLY A 167 9.27 -13.27 11.46
CA GLY A 167 9.32 -12.31 12.54
C GLY A 167 8.23 -11.24 12.51
N PHE A 168 6.98 -11.56 12.13
CA PHE A 168 5.87 -10.62 12.19
C PHE A 168 4.52 -11.30 12.43
N LEU A 169 3.55 -10.51 12.89
CA LEU A 169 2.13 -10.90 12.96
C LEU A 169 1.35 -10.24 11.82
N TYR A 170 0.35 -10.95 11.26
CA TYR A 170 -0.45 -10.38 10.18
C TYR A 170 -1.95 -10.53 10.41
N PRO A 171 -2.61 -9.40 10.77
CA PRO A 171 -4.05 -9.32 10.82
C PRO A 171 -4.67 -9.41 9.43
N LEU A 172 -5.75 -10.20 9.30
CA LEU A 172 -6.55 -10.32 8.08
C LEU A 172 -7.82 -9.50 8.23
N LEU A 173 -7.99 -8.50 7.37
CA LEU A 173 -9.15 -7.62 7.39
C LEU A 173 -10.23 -8.08 6.40
N GLY A 174 -11.48 -7.94 6.79
CA GLY A 174 -12.62 -8.23 5.93
C GLY A 174 -12.57 -9.63 5.31
N THR A 175 -12.72 -9.71 3.98
CA THR A 175 -12.74 -10.96 3.21
C THR A 175 -11.39 -11.35 2.61
N MET A 176 -10.30 -10.63 2.96
CA MET A 176 -8.97 -10.86 2.38
C MET A 176 -8.54 -12.31 2.54
N ARG A 177 -8.06 -12.91 1.46
CA ARG A 177 -7.50 -14.27 1.42
C ARG A 177 -5.98 -14.21 1.41
N THR A 178 -5.32 -15.12 2.12
CA THR A 178 -3.86 -15.20 2.17
C THR A 178 -3.25 -15.80 0.91
N MET A 179 -4.01 -16.65 0.25
CA MET A 179 -3.64 -17.24 -1.04
C MET A 179 -4.90 -17.35 -1.88
N PRO A 180 -5.10 -16.47 -2.87
CA PRO A 180 -6.22 -16.60 -3.80
C PRO A 180 -6.03 -17.88 -4.61
N GLY A 181 -7.06 -18.71 -4.69
CA GLY A 181 -7.07 -19.89 -5.56
C GLY A 181 -7.11 -19.48 -7.03
N LEU A 182 -6.53 -20.31 -7.90
CA LEU A 182 -6.70 -20.15 -9.33
C LEU A 182 -8.15 -20.48 -9.71
N PRO A 183 -8.80 -19.72 -10.59
CA PRO A 183 -10.13 -20.05 -11.08
C PRO A 183 -10.09 -21.34 -11.90
N SER A 184 -11.20 -22.10 -11.87
CA SER A 184 -11.34 -23.32 -12.69
C SER A 184 -11.37 -23.02 -14.21
N LYS A 185 -11.67 -21.78 -14.57
CA LYS A 185 -11.52 -21.24 -15.94
C LYS A 185 -10.57 -20.05 -15.87
N PRO A 186 -9.26 -20.26 -16.03
CA PRO A 186 -8.28 -19.18 -15.97
C PRO A 186 -8.41 -18.24 -17.18
N ALA A 187 -8.10 -16.96 -16.97
CA ALA A 187 -8.26 -15.90 -17.98
C ALA A 187 -7.53 -16.19 -19.31
N PHE A 188 -6.38 -16.91 -19.25
CA PHE A 188 -5.61 -17.23 -20.45
C PHE A 188 -6.40 -18.04 -21.51
N LEU A 189 -7.47 -18.75 -21.12
CA LEU A 189 -8.34 -19.46 -22.08
C LEU A 189 -9.14 -18.52 -22.98
N ASN A 190 -9.27 -17.25 -22.61
CA ASN A 190 -10.00 -16.24 -23.37
C ASN A 190 -9.03 -15.28 -24.10
N ILE A 191 -7.73 -15.33 -23.77
CA ILE A 191 -6.75 -14.44 -24.39
C ILE A 191 -6.37 -14.98 -25.76
N ASP A 192 -6.54 -14.14 -26.78
CA ASP A 192 -6.20 -14.44 -28.16
C ASP A 192 -5.72 -13.18 -28.87
N LEU A 193 -5.34 -13.31 -30.14
CA LEU A 193 -5.02 -12.18 -31.04
C LEU A 193 -6.16 -12.01 -32.03
N ASP A 194 -6.55 -10.76 -32.28
CA ASP A 194 -7.45 -10.44 -33.38
C ASP A 194 -6.71 -10.47 -34.75
N GLU A 195 -7.44 -10.21 -35.83
CA GLU A 195 -6.91 -10.21 -37.20
C GLU A 195 -5.80 -9.16 -37.42
N ASN A 196 -5.70 -8.16 -36.54
CA ASN A 196 -4.69 -7.10 -36.56
C ASN A 196 -3.52 -7.36 -35.61
N GLY A 197 -3.49 -8.51 -34.92
CA GLY A 197 -2.48 -8.86 -33.93
C GLY A 197 -2.65 -8.15 -32.60
N GLN A 198 -3.85 -7.59 -32.30
CA GLN A 198 -4.14 -6.98 -31.01
C GLN A 198 -4.59 -8.05 -30.02
N VAL A 199 -4.12 -7.96 -28.77
CA VAL A 199 -4.52 -8.89 -27.71
C VAL A 199 -5.95 -8.62 -27.31
N ILE A 200 -6.81 -9.66 -27.33
CA ILE A 200 -8.20 -9.64 -26.90
C ILE A 200 -8.42 -10.58 -25.71
N GLY A 201 -9.50 -10.42 -24.95
CA GLY A 201 -9.90 -11.32 -23.86
C GLY A 201 -9.09 -11.20 -22.58
N MET A 202 -8.31 -10.13 -22.37
CA MET A 202 -7.57 -9.90 -21.12
C MET A 202 -8.47 -9.45 -19.96
N PHE A 203 -9.63 -8.81 -20.26
CA PHE A 203 -10.59 -8.26 -19.30
C PHE A 203 -12.02 -8.61 -19.70
#